data_3e9751ff2e7a24391ca8ce0028fa6895
#
_entry.id   3e9751ff2e7a24391ca8ce0028fa6895
#
_cell.length_a   1.000
_cell.length_b   1.000
_cell.length_c   1.000
_cell.angle_alpha   90.00
_cell.angle_beta   90.00
_cell.angle_gamma   90.00
#
_symmetry.space_group_name_H-M   'P 1'
#
loop_
_entity.id
_entity.type
_entity.pdbx_description
1 polymer ?
#
loop_
_entity_poly.entity_id
_entity_poly.type
_entity_poly.pdbx_seq_one_letter_code
_entity_poly.pdbx_strand_id
1 'polypeptide(L)'
;YLSKQWFVDMKKLSKQVLDNQKNKDTKVNFVPERFEKILINWMEDCHDWCISRQLWWGHRIPAWYKNDEVYVGINPPQEEGWTQDEDVLDTWFSSALWPFATLGWPNETPDFKRYFPNDVLVTGYDIIFFWVCRMVFQSLEFTEKRPFKDCLIHGLIRDKEGRKMSKSLGNGVDPMDVIDTYGCDSLRFFLTTNSAPGQDLRYDEEKVKSTWNFINKIWNASR
;
A
#
# COMPACT_ATOMS: atom_id res chain seq x y z
N TYR A 1 -14.43 22.14 -14.74
CA TYR A 1 -13.51 22.07 -15.86
C TYR A 1 -13.59 20.66 -16.43
N LEU A 2 -13.99 20.50 -17.69
CA LEU A 2 -13.97 19.21 -18.38
C LEU A 2 -12.64 19.09 -19.10
N SER A 3 -11.88 18.03 -18.81
CA SER A 3 -10.63 17.71 -19.50
C SER A 3 -10.58 16.21 -19.85
N LYS A 4 -9.82 15.87 -20.87
CA LYS A 4 -9.56 14.46 -21.22
C LYS A 4 -8.71 13.85 -20.10
N GLN A 5 -9.04 12.65 -19.66
CA GLN A 5 -8.34 11.93 -18.59
C GLN A 5 -8.14 10.48 -19.00
N TRP A 6 -7.10 9.86 -18.51
CA TRP A 6 -6.88 8.44 -18.66
C TRP A 6 -7.57 7.67 -17.53
N PHE A 7 -8.27 6.61 -17.91
CA PHE A 7 -8.96 5.71 -16.99
C PHE A 7 -8.50 4.28 -17.20
N VAL A 8 -8.43 3.52 -16.11
CA VAL A 8 -8.33 2.07 -16.15
C VAL A 8 -9.73 1.50 -16.16
N ASP A 9 -10.05 0.66 -17.16
CA ASP A 9 -11.30 -0.11 -17.21
C ASP A 9 -11.26 -1.18 -16.09
N MET A 10 -12.01 -0.94 -15.04
CA MET A 10 -12.00 -1.81 -13.85
C MET A 10 -12.89 -3.05 -14.01
N LYS A 11 -13.76 -3.11 -15.00
CA LYS A 11 -14.72 -4.21 -15.15
C LYS A 11 -14.06 -5.58 -15.29
N LYS A 12 -13.03 -5.67 -16.14
CA LYS A 12 -12.24 -6.90 -16.32
C LYS A 12 -11.41 -7.21 -15.09
N LEU A 13 -10.71 -6.21 -14.56
CA LEU A 13 -9.77 -6.35 -13.46
C LEU A 13 -10.48 -6.73 -12.15
N SER A 14 -11.62 -6.11 -11.85
CA SER A 14 -12.41 -6.47 -10.66
C SER A 14 -12.89 -7.91 -10.73
N LYS A 15 -13.36 -8.36 -11.89
CA LYS A 15 -13.75 -9.76 -12.09
C LYS A 15 -12.59 -10.72 -11.85
N GLN A 16 -11.40 -10.43 -12.36
CA GLN A 16 -10.20 -11.26 -12.12
C GLN A 16 -9.90 -11.40 -10.62
N VAL A 17 -9.97 -10.29 -9.85
CA VAL A 17 -9.76 -10.31 -8.40
C VAL A 17 -10.82 -11.15 -7.70
N LEU A 18 -12.10 -10.93 -8.02
CA LEU A 18 -13.20 -11.68 -7.41
C LEU A 18 -13.11 -13.19 -7.70
N ASP A 19 -12.74 -13.57 -8.91
CA ASP A 19 -12.57 -14.96 -9.28
C ASP A 19 -11.34 -15.59 -8.61
N ASN A 20 -10.23 -14.85 -8.50
CA ASN A 20 -9.05 -15.29 -7.77
C ASN A 20 -9.35 -15.50 -6.26
N GLN A 21 -10.14 -14.62 -5.62
CA GLN A 21 -10.49 -14.75 -4.21
C GLN A 21 -11.42 -15.95 -3.90
N LYS A 22 -12.12 -16.48 -4.88
CA LYS A 22 -12.90 -17.74 -4.74
C LYS A 22 -12.02 -18.98 -4.76
N ASN A 23 -10.82 -18.91 -5.31
CA ASN A 23 -9.90 -20.04 -5.41
C ASN A 23 -9.00 -20.11 -4.18
N LYS A 24 -9.16 -21.18 -3.38
CA LYS A 24 -8.42 -21.37 -2.11
C LYS A 24 -6.90 -21.43 -2.27
N ASP A 25 -6.41 -21.87 -3.43
CA ASP A 25 -4.98 -22.07 -3.66
C ASP A 25 -4.27 -20.76 -4.10
N THR A 26 -5.00 -19.87 -4.76
CA THR A 26 -4.44 -18.64 -5.33
C THR A 26 -4.92 -17.36 -4.67
N LYS A 27 -5.94 -17.42 -3.80
CA LYS A 27 -6.44 -16.23 -3.10
C LYS A 27 -5.39 -15.56 -2.22
N VAL A 28 -5.55 -14.28 -1.98
CA VAL A 28 -4.84 -13.56 -0.93
C VAL A 28 -5.55 -13.78 0.39
N ASN A 29 -4.85 -14.29 1.40
CA ASN A 29 -5.40 -14.49 2.73
C ASN A 29 -5.28 -13.20 3.55
N PHE A 30 -6.36 -12.72 4.12
CA PHE A 30 -6.33 -11.56 5.01
C PHE A 30 -6.26 -12.00 6.48
N VAL A 31 -5.39 -11.35 7.24
CA VAL A 31 -5.28 -11.55 8.69
C VAL A 31 -5.47 -10.19 9.37
N PRO A 32 -6.58 -9.94 10.07
CA PRO A 32 -7.74 -10.81 10.27
C PRO A 32 -8.63 -10.99 9.01
N GLU A 33 -9.27 -12.13 8.90
CA GLU A 33 -10.09 -12.53 7.74
C GLU A 33 -11.22 -11.53 7.39
N ARG A 34 -11.73 -10.80 8.39
CA ARG A 34 -12.80 -9.80 8.18
C ARG A 34 -12.46 -8.74 7.12
N PHE A 35 -11.17 -8.48 6.88
CA PHE A 35 -10.71 -7.50 5.88
C PHE A 35 -10.83 -8.02 4.44
N GLU A 36 -10.96 -9.32 4.23
CA GLU A 36 -11.23 -9.88 2.90
C GLU A 36 -12.55 -9.35 2.34
N LYS A 37 -13.58 -9.21 3.19
CA LYS A 37 -14.88 -8.64 2.78
C LYS A 37 -14.75 -7.20 2.28
N ILE A 38 -13.82 -6.45 2.82
CA ILE A 38 -13.57 -5.07 2.39
C ILE A 38 -13.02 -5.05 0.95
N LEU A 39 -12.06 -5.94 0.64
CA LEU A 39 -11.57 -6.11 -0.73
C LEU A 39 -12.70 -6.52 -1.68
N ILE A 40 -13.48 -7.54 -1.31
CA ILE A 40 -14.55 -8.09 -2.14
C ILE A 40 -15.60 -7.02 -2.43
N ASN A 41 -16.17 -6.39 -1.40
CA ASN A 41 -17.20 -5.36 -1.56
C ASN A 41 -16.72 -4.20 -2.44
N TRP A 42 -15.47 -3.79 -2.26
CA TRP A 42 -14.93 -2.71 -3.08
C TRP A 42 -14.75 -3.12 -4.54
N MET A 43 -14.34 -4.36 -4.81
CA MET A 43 -14.22 -4.88 -6.18
C MET A 43 -15.57 -5.10 -6.87
N GLU A 44 -16.61 -5.41 -6.11
CA GLU A 44 -17.98 -5.54 -6.65
C GLU A 44 -18.57 -4.20 -7.11
N ASP A 45 -18.28 -3.13 -6.36
CA ASP A 45 -18.83 -1.78 -6.60
C ASP A 45 -17.83 -0.81 -7.23
N CYS A 46 -16.65 -1.27 -7.64
CA CYS A 46 -15.63 -0.36 -8.14
C CYS A 46 -16.00 0.27 -9.49
N HIS A 47 -15.69 1.56 -9.60
CA HIS A 47 -15.78 2.33 -10.84
C HIS A 47 -14.43 2.40 -11.54
N ASP A 48 -14.45 2.79 -12.82
CA ASP A 48 -13.23 3.03 -13.57
C ASP A 48 -12.32 4.01 -12.84
N TRP A 49 -11.04 3.67 -12.77
CA TRP A 49 -10.07 4.43 -12.01
C TRP A 49 -9.39 5.48 -12.89
N CYS A 50 -9.64 6.76 -12.61
CA CYS A 50 -8.91 7.84 -13.24
C CYS A 50 -7.45 7.84 -12.73
N ILE A 51 -6.51 7.69 -13.66
CA ILE A 51 -5.07 7.62 -13.37
C ILE A 51 -4.30 8.88 -13.75
N SER A 52 -4.93 9.84 -14.40
CA SER A 52 -4.32 11.14 -14.74
C SER A 52 -4.30 12.07 -13.54
N ARG A 53 -3.16 12.74 -13.33
CA ARG A 53 -3.01 13.80 -12.34
C ARG A 53 -2.33 15.01 -12.96
N GLN A 54 -2.88 16.18 -12.70
CA GLN A 54 -2.37 17.48 -13.16
C GLN A 54 -1.36 17.99 -12.13
N LEU A 55 -0.23 17.30 -12.03
CA LEU A 55 0.87 17.62 -11.10
C LEU A 55 2.15 17.88 -11.90
N TRP A 56 2.96 18.77 -11.41
CA TRP A 56 4.23 19.07 -12.07
C TRP A 56 5.28 17.96 -11.88
N TRP A 57 5.20 17.21 -10.78
CA TRP A 57 6.14 16.14 -10.45
C TRP A 57 5.45 14.79 -10.44
N GLY A 58 6.03 13.81 -11.13
CA GLY A 58 5.54 12.44 -11.19
C GLY A 58 6.00 11.71 -12.45
N HIS A 59 5.47 10.50 -12.64
CA HIS A 59 5.71 9.72 -13.85
C HIS A 59 4.77 10.19 -14.95
N ARG A 60 5.29 10.86 -15.96
CA ARG A 60 4.47 11.31 -17.10
C ARG A 60 3.81 10.13 -17.79
N ILE A 61 2.55 10.31 -18.16
CA ILE A 61 1.80 9.29 -18.90
C ILE A 61 2.51 9.04 -20.23
N PRO A 62 2.85 7.77 -20.55
CA PRO A 62 3.58 7.41 -21.77
C PRO A 62 2.66 7.36 -22.99
N ALA A 63 1.92 8.43 -23.21
CA ALA A 63 1.01 8.63 -24.34
C ALA A 63 1.43 9.85 -25.14
N TRP A 64 1.31 9.77 -26.44
CA TRP A 64 1.73 10.77 -27.39
C TRP A 64 0.59 11.07 -28.35
N TYR A 65 0.40 12.33 -28.68
CA TYR A 65 -0.69 12.82 -29.51
C TYR A 65 -0.15 13.53 -30.75
N LYS A 66 -0.77 13.22 -31.88
CA LYS A 66 -0.55 13.93 -33.14
C LYS A 66 -1.88 14.03 -33.88
N ASN A 67 -2.45 15.24 -33.99
CA ASN A 67 -3.80 15.46 -34.48
C ASN A 67 -4.84 14.63 -33.66
N ASP A 68 -5.53 13.68 -34.33
CA ASP A 68 -6.50 12.78 -33.69
C ASP A 68 -5.90 11.40 -33.36
N GLU A 69 -4.61 11.21 -33.59
CA GLU A 69 -3.93 9.95 -33.32
C GLU A 69 -3.36 9.92 -31.90
N VAL A 70 -3.44 8.76 -31.28
CA VAL A 70 -2.87 8.49 -29.94
C VAL A 70 -1.92 7.29 -30.04
N TYR A 71 -0.70 7.49 -29.59
CA TYR A 71 0.29 6.41 -29.47
C TYR A 71 0.68 6.22 -28.01
N VAL A 72 0.72 4.99 -27.53
CA VAL A 72 1.17 4.64 -26.17
C VAL A 72 2.51 3.94 -26.24
N GLY A 73 3.52 4.52 -25.61
CA GLY A 73 4.88 3.98 -25.62
C GLY A 73 5.85 4.86 -24.83
N ILE A 74 6.96 4.26 -24.36
CA ILE A 74 7.98 4.95 -23.55
C ILE A 74 8.64 6.10 -24.34
N ASN A 75 8.91 5.85 -25.62
CA ASN A 75 9.53 6.83 -26.52
C ASN A 75 8.50 7.32 -27.55
N PRO A 76 8.64 8.56 -28.03
CA PRO A 76 7.79 9.04 -29.13
C PRO A 76 8.00 8.21 -30.38
N PRO A 77 6.99 8.16 -31.28
CA PRO A 77 7.20 7.66 -32.64
C PRO A 77 8.32 8.42 -33.34
N GLN A 78 8.95 7.79 -34.33
CA GLN A 78 10.07 8.40 -35.07
C GLN A 78 9.69 9.63 -35.90
N GLU A 79 8.40 9.76 -36.24
CA GLU A 79 7.88 10.91 -36.98
C GLU A 79 7.82 12.16 -36.11
N GLU A 80 8.08 13.32 -36.70
CA GLU A 80 7.93 14.62 -36.02
C GLU A 80 6.46 15.00 -35.77
N GLY A 81 6.26 15.86 -34.77
CA GLY A 81 4.94 16.45 -34.46
C GLY A 81 4.13 15.71 -33.38
N TRP A 82 4.72 14.70 -32.74
CA TRP A 82 4.11 14.06 -31.58
C TRP A 82 4.39 14.83 -30.29
N THR A 83 3.35 15.06 -29.49
CA THR A 83 3.43 15.73 -28.18
C THR A 83 3.04 14.75 -27.08
N GLN A 84 3.88 14.61 -26.07
CA GLN A 84 3.58 13.74 -24.90
C GLN A 84 2.48 14.33 -24.05
N ASP A 85 1.67 13.47 -23.45
CA ASP A 85 0.68 13.85 -22.45
C ASP A 85 1.34 14.68 -21.33
N GLU A 86 0.70 15.77 -20.91
CA GLU A 86 1.23 16.65 -19.86
C GLU A 86 0.97 16.12 -18.44
N ASP A 87 -0.03 15.25 -18.30
CA ASP A 87 -0.40 14.66 -17.03
C ASP A 87 0.60 13.61 -16.57
N VAL A 88 0.60 13.37 -15.27
CA VAL A 88 1.38 12.29 -14.64
C VAL A 88 0.44 11.21 -14.11
N LEU A 89 0.98 10.01 -13.94
CA LEU A 89 0.24 8.90 -13.35
C LEU A 89 -0.06 9.14 -11.88
N ASP A 90 -1.22 8.68 -11.42
CA ASP A 90 -1.56 8.58 -10.00
C ASP A 90 -0.46 7.84 -9.25
N THR A 91 -0.05 8.35 -8.09
CA THR A 91 0.97 7.75 -7.23
C THR A 91 0.70 6.27 -6.94
N TRP A 92 -0.57 5.92 -6.76
CA TRP A 92 -0.97 4.55 -6.48
C TRP A 92 -0.81 3.60 -7.68
N PHE A 93 -0.67 4.13 -8.89
CA PHE A 93 -0.41 3.30 -10.08
C PHE A 93 0.97 2.66 -10.00
N SER A 94 2.01 3.45 -9.78
CA SER A 94 3.37 2.93 -9.63
C SER A 94 3.59 2.21 -8.29
N SER A 95 2.97 2.70 -7.20
CA SER A 95 3.05 2.06 -5.88
C SER A 95 2.49 0.64 -5.87
N ALA A 96 1.53 0.34 -6.72
CA ALA A 96 0.94 -0.99 -6.84
C ALA A 96 1.85 -2.01 -7.57
N LEU A 97 2.89 -1.54 -8.25
CA LEU A 97 3.90 -2.42 -8.88
C LEU A 97 4.92 -2.97 -7.88
N TRP A 98 4.93 -2.46 -6.64
CA TRP A 98 5.90 -2.79 -5.61
C TRP A 98 6.23 -4.29 -5.47
N PRO A 99 5.25 -5.22 -5.40
CA PRO A 99 5.52 -6.63 -5.12
C PRO A 99 6.40 -7.32 -6.16
N PHE A 100 6.45 -6.82 -7.38
CA PHE A 100 7.16 -7.44 -8.48
C PHE A 100 8.17 -6.52 -9.17
N ALA A 101 7.92 -5.22 -9.26
CA ALA A 101 8.86 -4.29 -9.89
C ALA A 101 10.18 -4.16 -9.12
N THR A 102 10.15 -4.19 -7.78
CA THR A 102 11.35 -4.16 -6.93
C THR A 102 12.23 -5.40 -7.07
N LEU A 103 11.67 -6.50 -7.58
CA LEU A 103 12.37 -7.75 -7.86
C LEU A 103 12.91 -7.81 -9.29
N GLY A 104 12.73 -6.74 -10.06
CA GLY A 104 13.28 -6.59 -11.40
C GLY A 104 12.32 -6.89 -12.55
N TRP A 105 11.01 -7.16 -12.27
CA TRP A 105 10.01 -7.27 -13.33
C TRP A 105 10.03 -6.00 -14.22
N PRO A 106 9.90 -6.12 -15.56
CA PRO A 106 9.44 -7.27 -16.33
C PRO A 106 10.52 -8.29 -16.69
N ASN A 107 11.76 -8.13 -16.21
CA ASN A 107 12.82 -9.10 -16.46
C ASN A 107 12.69 -10.31 -15.54
N GLU A 108 13.04 -11.49 -16.06
CA GLU A 108 13.09 -12.75 -15.33
C GLU A 108 14.36 -12.85 -14.46
N THR A 109 14.51 -11.95 -13.49
CA THR A 109 15.67 -11.92 -12.59
C THR A 109 15.67 -13.10 -11.62
N PRO A 110 16.82 -13.48 -11.03
CA PRO A 110 16.87 -14.49 -9.96
C PRO A 110 15.99 -14.12 -8.77
N ASP A 111 15.94 -12.84 -8.38
CA ASP A 111 15.13 -12.36 -7.26
C ASP A 111 13.62 -12.47 -7.56
N PHE A 112 13.20 -12.09 -8.77
CA PHE A 112 11.81 -12.24 -9.17
C PHE A 112 11.39 -13.72 -9.16
N LYS A 113 12.20 -14.62 -9.69
CA LYS A 113 11.92 -16.07 -9.66
C LYS A 113 11.87 -16.64 -8.24
N ARG A 114 12.67 -16.12 -7.33
CA ARG A 114 12.80 -16.63 -5.96
C ARG A 114 11.73 -16.09 -5.02
N TYR A 115 11.42 -14.79 -5.11
CA TYR A 115 10.64 -14.07 -4.09
C TYR A 115 9.25 -13.63 -4.54
N PHE A 116 8.88 -13.89 -5.81
CA PHE A 116 7.55 -13.57 -6.30
C PHE A 116 6.74 -14.84 -6.63
N PRO A 117 5.48 -14.98 -6.18
CA PRO A 117 4.74 -14.10 -5.26
C PRO A 117 5.39 -13.97 -3.87
N ASN A 118 5.23 -12.78 -3.24
CA ASN A 118 5.76 -12.58 -1.89
C ASN A 118 4.99 -13.42 -0.86
N ASP A 119 5.60 -13.71 0.28
CA ASP A 119 4.94 -14.48 1.34
C ASP A 119 3.93 -13.62 2.10
N VAL A 120 4.33 -12.44 2.59
CA VAL A 120 3.50 -11.60 3.46
C VAL A 120 3.63 -10.12 3.09
N LEU A 121 2.48 -9.44 2.97
CA LEU A 121 2.37 -7.99 3.03
C LEU A 121 1.87 -7.57 4.41
N VAL A 122 2.52 -6.58 5.03
CA VAL A 122 2.05 -5.96 6.27
C VAL A 122 1.66 -4.51 5.99
N THR A 123 0.42 -4.13 6.30
CA THR A 123 -0.08 -2.78 6.02
C THR A 123 -1.24 -2.38 6.93
N GLY A 124 -1.54 -1.07 6.99
CA GLY A 124 -2.71 -0.55 7.68
C GLY A 124 -4.01 -0.80 6.91
N TYR A 125 -5.11 -0.89 7.64
CA TYR A 125 -6.43 -1.08 7.02
C TYR A 125 -6.89 0.12 6.18
N ASP A 126 -6.38 1.30 6.44
CA ASP A 126 -6.80 2.56 5.79
C ASP A 126 -6.34 2.69 4.34
N ILE A 127 -5.40 1.86 3.90
CA ILE A 127 -4.91 1.84 2.52
C ILE A 127 -5.22 0.53 1.77
N ILE A 128 -6.17 -0.25 2.25
CA ILE A 128 -6.61 -1.46 1.53
C ILE A 128 -7.10 -1.09 0.13
N PHE A 129 -7.96 -0.06 -0.01
CA PHE A 129 -8.47 0.39 -1.30
C PHE A 129 -7.39 1.01 -2.19
N PHE A 130 -6.52 1.81 -1.59
CA PHE A 130 -5.54 2.59 -2.34
C PHE A 130 -4.36 1.75 -2.79
N TRP A 131 -3.94 0.78 -1.98
CA TRP A 131 -2.72 0.03 -2.23
C TRP A 131 -2.94 -1.47 -2.40
N VAL A 132 -3.56 -2.14 -1.43
CA VAL A 132 -3.71 -3.60 -1.48
C VAL A 132 -4.52 -4.04 -2.69
N CYS A 133 -5.70 -3.44 -2.91
CA CYS A 133 -6.55 -3.75 -4.05
C CYS A 133 -5.81 -3.55 -5.38
N ARG A 134 -5.08 -2.43 -5.51
CA ARG A 134 -4.32 -2.11 -6.72
C ARG A 134 -3.16 -3.06 -6.97
N MET A 135 -2.44 -3.47 -5.92
CA MET A 135 -1.42 -4.51 -6.05
C MET A 135 -2.02 -5.82 -6.53
N VAL A 136 -3.18 -6.21 -6.01
CA VAL A 136 -3.81 -7.48 -6.39
C VAL A 136 -4.22 -7.48 -7.86
N PHE A 137 -4.99 -6.47 -8.32
CA PHE A 137 -5.44 -6.50 -9.71
C PHE A 137 -4.30 -6.25 -10.72
N GLN A 138 -3.33 -5.38 -10.41
CA GLN A 138 -2.17 -5.18 -11.30
C GLN A 138 -1.30 -6.43 -11.37
N SER A 139 -1.07 -7.10 -10.25
CA SER A 139 -0.30 -8.34 -10.24
C SER A 139 -0.98 -9.43 -11.07
N LEU A 140 -2.30 -9.61 -10.90
CA LEU A 140 -3.06 -10.59 -11.69
C LEU A 140 -3.04 -10.26 -13.19
N GLU A 141 -3.15 -8.98 -13.57
CA GLU A 141 -3.13 -8.57 -14.98
C GLU A 141 -1.75 -8.72 -15.61
N PHE A 142 -0.67 -8.36 -14.89
CA PHE A 142 0.68 -8.32 -15.46
C PHE A 142 1.45 -9.63 -15.33
N THR A 143 1.13 -10.45 -14.32
CA THR A 143 1.91 -11.66 -13.99
C THR A 143 1.07 -12.92 -13.89
N GLU A 144 -0.26 -12.81 -13.97
CA GLU A 144 -1.23 -13.90 -13.78
C GLU A 144 -1.14 -14.57 -12.39
N LYS A 145 -0.48 -13.91 -11.43
CA LYS A 145 -0.28 -14.43 -10.07
C LYS A 145 -0.71 -13.39 -9.04
N ARG A 146 -1.11 -13.89 -7.84
CA ARG A 146 -1.31 -13.01 -6.68
C ARG A 146 0.00 -12.32 -6.30
N PRO A 147 -0.04 -11.08 -5.77
CA PRO A 147 1.18 -10.36 -5.42
C PRO A 147 1.87 -10.92 -4.17
N PHE A 148 1.08 -11.41 -3.22
CA PHE A 148 1.52 -12.01 -1.96
C PHE A 148 0.50 -13.04 -1.49
N LYS A 149 0.96 -13.97 -0.66
CA LYS A 149 0.12 -15.04 -0.09
C LYS A 149 -0.77 -14.50 1.02
N ASP A 150 -0.18 -13.85 2.01
CA ASP A 150 -0.86 -13.36 3.19
C ASP A 150 -0.80 -11.83 3.28
N CYS A 151 -1.89 -11.20 3.68
CA CYS A 151 -2.00 -9.76 3.93
C CYS A 151 -2.32 -9.56 5.41
N LEU A 152 -1.30 -9.21 6.21
CA LEU A 152 -1.45 -8.91 7.62
C LEU A 152 -1.84 -7.44 7.79
N ILE A 153 -3.03 -7.21 8.28
CA ILE A 153 -3.57 -5.88 8.51
C ILE A 153 -3.37 -5.47 9.96
N HIS A 154 -2.63 -4.39 10.16
CA HIS A 154 -2.49 -3.75 11.47
C HIS A 154 -3.43 -2.56 11.63
N GLY A 155 -3.68 -2.17 12.88
CA GLY A 155 -4.42 -0.96 13.21
C GLY A 155 -3.54 0.29 13.13
N LEU A 156 -4.15 1.45 13.33
CA LEU A 156 -3.45 2.74 13.38
C LEU A 156 -3.11 3.10 14.82
N ILE A 157 -2.02 3.85 14.99
CA ILE A 157 -1.71 4.49 16.26
C ILE A 157 -2.48 5.81 16.31
N ARG A 158 -3.27 5.97 17.37
CA ARG A 158 -4.11 7.14 17.64
C ARG A 158 -3.59 7.88 18.86
N ASP A 159 -3.97 9.15 18.99
CA ASP A 159 -3.68 9.90 20.19
C ASP A 159 -4.44 9.34 21.42
N LYS A 160 -4.20 9.90 22.57
CA LYS A 160 -4.81 9.48 23.85
C LYS A 160 -6.35 9.56 23.82
N GLU A 161 -6.90 10.52 23.09
CA GLU A 161 -8.34 10.72 22.90
C GLU A 161 -8.92 9.78 21.84
N GLY A 162 -8.08 9.03 21.12
CA GLY A 162 -8.49 8.11 20.07
C GLY A 162 -8.64 8.75 18.69
N ARG A 163 -8.16 9.99 18.48
CA ARG A 163 -8.18 10.67 17.18
C ARG A 163 -7.01 10.20 16.32
N LYS A 164 -7.20 10.18 14.99
CA LYS A 164 -6.11 9.90 14.06
C LYS A 164 -5.03 10.98 14.18
N MET A 165 -3.79 10.58 14.34
CA MET A 165 -2.66 11.51 14.35
C MET A 165 -2.49 12.14 12.98
N SER A 166 -2.33 13.46 12.93
CA SER A 166 -2.10 14.20 11.69
C SER A 166 -1.24 15.44 11.94
N LYS A 167 -0.52 15.87 10.90
CA LYS A 167 0.30 17.10 10.95
C LYS A 167 -0.56 18.35 11.21
N SER A 168 -1.78 18.38 10.66
CA SER A 168 -2.70 19.51 10.81
C SER A 168 -3.26 19.65 12.23
N LEU A 169 -3.41 18.56 12.97
CA LEU A 169 -3.85 18.58 14.37
C LEU A 169 -2.70 18.75 15.36
N GLY A 170 -1.45 18.61 14.92
CA GLY A 170 -0.29 18.69 15.80
C GLY A 170 -0.28 17.65 16.94
N ASN A 171 -1.04 16.55 16.78
CA ASN A 171 -1.19 15.50 17.80
C ASN A 171 -0.31 14.27 17.53
N GLY A 172 0.64 14.40 16.59
CA GLY A 172 1.65 13.37 16.33
C GLY A 172 2.69 13.30 17.44
N VAL A 173 3.16 12.11 17.74
CA VAL A 173 4.26 11.85 18.66
C VAL A 173 5.48 11.42 17.83
N ASP A 174 6.61 12.10 18.00
CA ASP A 174 7.84 11.70 17.39
C ASP A 174 8.40 10.47 18.13
N PRO A 175 8.57 9.32 17.47
CA PRO A 175 9.13 8.14 18.10
C PRO A 175 10.55 8.37 18.61
N MET A 176 11.32 9.29 18.03
CA MET A 176 12.68 9.59 18.48
C MET A 176 12.68 10.26 19.85
N ASP A 177 11.76 11.19 20.13
CA ASP A 177 11.63 11.83 21.43
C ASP A 177 11.29 10.80 22.52
N VAL A 178 10.45 9.82 22.18
CA VAL A 178 10.09 8.70 23.08
C VAL A 178 11.30 7.78 23.33
N ILE A 179 12.07 7.48 22.29
CA ILE A 179 13.28 6.66 22.38
C ILE A 179 14.34 7.33 23.24
N ASP A 180 14.54 8.62 23.06
CA ASP A 180 15.51 9.40 23.84
C ASP A 180 15.13 9.45 25.34
N THR A 181 13.84 9.47 25.65
CA THR A 181 13.34 9.54 27.03
C THR A 181 13.27 8.17 27.72
N TYR A 182 12.77 7.15 27.05
CA TYR A 182 12.44 5.84 27.65
C TYR A 182 13.25 4.67 27.08
N GLY A 183 14.05 4.88 26.06
CA GLY A 183 14.78 3.85 25.35
C GLY A 183 13.96 3.12 24.28
N CYS A 184 14.66 2.63 23.27
CA CYS A 184 14.07 1.94 22.12
C CYS A 184 13.26 0.71 22.51
N ASP A 185 13.77 -0.09 23.44
CA ASP A 185 13.12 -1.33 23.84
C ASP A 185 11.79 -1.09 24.56
N SER A 186 11.68 0.02 25.29
CA SER A 186 10.42 0.40 25.95
C SER A 186 9.31 0.73 24.96
N LEU A 187 9.64 1.49 23.91
CA LEU A 187 8.71 1.78 22.84
C LEU A 187 8.32 0.53 22.05
N ARG A 188 9.30 -0.29 21.67
CA ARG A 188 9.04 -1.53 20.91
C ARG A 188 8.19 -2.52 21.71
N PHE A 189 8.48 -2.71 22.97
CA PHE A 189 7.69 -3.59 23.84
C PHE A 189 6.27 -3.07 24.01
N PHE A 190 6.10 -1.75 24.24
CA PHE A 190 4.78 -1.13 24.31
C PHE A 190 3.97 -1.38 23.04
N LEU A 191 4.55 -1.11 21.86
CA LEU A 191 3.87 -1.32 20.60
C LEU A 191 3.50 -2.79 20.36
N THR A 192 4.40 -3.71 20.68
CA THR A 192 4.17 -5.14 20.47
C THR A 192 3.11 -5.73 21.41
N THR A 193 3.13 -5.34 22.69
CA THR A 193 2.23 -5.93 23.70
C THR A 193 0.84 -5.32 23.71
N ASN A 194 0.67 -4.13 23.18
CA ASN A 194 -0.62 -3.44 23.16
C ASN A 194 -1.30 -3.44 21.77
N SER A 195 -0.69 -4.04 20.76
CA SER A 195 -1.28 -4.15 19.43
C SER A 195 -1.94 -5.51 19.21
N ALA A 196 -3.07 -5.50 18.54
CA ALA A 196 -3.72 -6.69 18.02
C ALA A 196 -3.99 -6.49 16.52
N PRO A 197 -3.92 -7.55 15.69
CA PRO A 197 -4.15 -7.43 14.26
C PRO A 197 -5.48 -6.73 13.93
N GLY A 198 -5.40 -5.68 13.13
CA GLY A 198 -6.56 -4.89 12.68
C GLY A 198 -7.25 -4.05 13.74
N GLN A 199 -6.62 -3.81 14.88
CA GLN A 199 -7.16 -2.95 15.95
C GLN A 199 -6.25 -1.75 16.17
N ASP A 200 -6.87 -0.57 16.33
CA ASP A 200 -6.17 0.66 16.64
C ASP A 200 -5.58 0.64 18.03
N LEU A 201 -4.40 1.21 18.17
CA LEU A 201 -3.70 1.41 19.42
C LEU A 201 -3.79 2.89 19.82
N ARG A 202 -4.25 3.17 21.04
CA ARG A 202 -4.13 4.51 21.62
C ARG A 202 -2.75 4.66 22.25
N TYR A 203 -2.00 5.64 21.76
CA TYR A 203 -0.73 5.99 22.38
C TYR A 203 -0.98 6.65 23.74
N ASP A 204 -0.28 6.17 24.73
CA ASP A 204 -0.31 6.71 26.09
C ASP A 204 1.11 6.64 26.67
N GLU A 205 1.70 7.80 26.93
CA GLU A 205 3.06 7.92 27.43
C GLU A 205 3.24 7.22 28.79
N GLU A 206 2.23 7.25 29.67
CA GLU A 206 2.29 6.55 30.97
C GLU A 206 2.43 5.02 30.79
N LYS A 207 1.85 4.47 29.72
CA LYS A 207 2.04 3.06 29.40
C LYS A 207 3.45 2.77 28.91
N VAL A 208 4.06 3.66 28.13
CA VAL A 208 5.47 3.52 27.71
C VAL A 208 6.39 3.57 28.93
N LYS A 209 6.14 4.52 29.85
CA LYS A 209 6.86 4.63 31.12
C LYS A 209 6.70 3.37 32.00
N SER A 210 5.50 2.81 32.05
CA SER A 210 5.27 1.54 32.73
C SER A 210 6.09 0.39 32.12
N THR A 211 6.20 0.37 30.81
CA THR A 211 7.06 -0.61 30.08
C THR A 211 8.53 -0.39 30.41
N TRP A 212 9.00 0.84 30.44
CA TRP A 212 10.36 1.18 30.84
C TRP A 212 10.68 0.67 32.25
N ASN A 213 9.78 0.87 33.20
CA ASN A 213 9.91 0.33 34.57
C ASN A 213 10.00 -1.20 34.57
N PHE A 214 9.20 -1.87 33.72
CA PHE A 214 9.22 -3.32 33.60
C PHE A 214 10.55 -3.83 33.05
N ILE A 215 11.09 -3.20 32.01
CA ILE A 215 12.38 -3.56 31.40
C ILE A 215 13.52 -3.35 32.41
N ASN A 216 13.52 -2.24 33.15
CA ASN A 216 14.49 -2.00 34.21
C ASN A 216 14.42 -3.06 35.34
N LYS A 217 13.20 -3.51 35.66
CA LYS A 217 13.01 -4.61 36.63
C LYS A 217 13.65 -5.90 36.14
N ILE A 218 13.46 -6.27 34.87
CA ILE A 218 14.09 -7.46 34.27
C ILE A 218 15.61 -7.32 34.32
N TRP A 219 16.15 -6.18 33.90
CA TRP A 219 17.58 -5.91 33.94
C TRP A 219 18.18 -6.06 35.33
N ASN A 220 17.56 -5.43 36.32
CA ASN A 220 18.03 -5.50 37.70
C ASN A 220 17.89 -6.90 38.31
N ALA A 221 16.90 -7.69 37.92
CA ALA A 221 16.71 -9.04 38.40
C ALA A 221 17.71 -10.04 37.76
N SER A 222 18.23 -9.72 36.55
CA SER A 222 19.22 -10.56 35.86
C SER A 222 20.66 -10.26 36.22
N ARG A 223 20.93 -9.15 36.88
CA ARG A 223 22.23 -8.68 37.35
C ARG A 223 22.57 -9.26 38.74
#